data_e51ebe170ae0de5ba09978a183f700d7
#
_entry.id   e51ebe170ae0de5ba09978a183f700d7
#
_cell.length_a   1.000
_cell.length_b   1.000
_cell.length_c   1.000
_cell.angle_alpha   90.00
_cell.angle_beta   90.00
_cell.angle_gamma   90.00
#
_symmetry.space_group_name_H-M   'P 1'
#
loop_
_entity.id
_entity.type
_entity.pdbx_description
1 polymer ?
#
loop_
_entity_poly.entity_id
_entity_poly.type
_entity_poly.pdbx_seq_one_letter_code
_entity_poly.pdbx_strand_id
1 'polypeptide(L)'
;MSKSLEDIISDLTELFRPHVEGIDSILDIGTGTSIPIHIFAEIFPKVRYNTVDIIDIRKRKKLPFVIYDGKNLPFDNLEFDVSLLNETLHHCEDPESVIIEARRVAKSIYVIEHFPNPNTDIRELVKTEINALINFGINCQIYKPFTEHSLYLLFKKAGLKVWNKVDIPYYGTREIRKYFFKLK
;
A
#
# COMPACT_ATOMS: atom_id res chain seq x y z
N MET A 1 -25.71 -8.46 -0.30
CA MET A 1 -25.87 -7.32 0.62
C MET A 1 -24.50 -6.66 0.77
N SER A 2 -24.43 -5.35 0.66
CA SER A 2 -23.17 -4.62 0.97
C SER A 2 -22.92 -4.69 2.48
N LYS A 3 -21.68 -4.99 2.89
CA LYS A 3 -21.28 -4.93 4.31
C LYS A 3 -21.38 -3.50 4.83
N SER A 4 -21.70 -3.33 6.10
CA SER A 4 -21.62 -2.03 6.76
C SER A 4 -20.17 -1.59 6.91
N LEU A 5 -19.93 -0.30 7.15
CA LEU A 5 -18.58 0.21 7.43
C LEU A 5 -17.99 -0.45 8.69
N GLU A 6 -18.81 -0.69 9.69
CA GLU A 6 -18.40 -1.36 10.94
C GLU A 6 -17.94 -2.80 10.69
N ASP A 7 -18.66 -3.56 9.86
CA ASP A 7 -18.26 -4.92 9.47
C ASP A 7 -16.91 -4.92 8.72
N ILE A 8 -16.70 -3.95 7.83
CA ILE A 8 -15.45 -3.80 7.08
C ILE A 8 -14.28 -3.49 8.02
N ILE A 9 -14.47 -2.57 8.96
CA ILE A 9 -13.45 -2.22 9.96
C ILE A 9 -13.14 -3.43 10.85
N SER A 10 -14.17 -4.18 11.26
CA SER A 10 -13.99 -5.41 12.06
C SER A 10 -13.16 -6.45 11.32
N ASP A 11 -13.51 -6.76 10.07
CA ASP A 11 -12.78 -7.71 9.22
C ASP A 11 -11.31 -7.31 9.05
N LEU A 12 -11.05 -6.02 8.75
CA LEU A 12 -9.69 -5.51 8.58
C LEU A 12 -8.91 -5.55 9.90
N THR A 13 -9.57 -5.29 11.02
CA THR A 13 -8.95 -5.37 12.36
C THR A 13 -8.50 -6.80 12.65
N GLU A 14 -9.36 -7.78 12.44
CA GLU A 14 -9.03 -9.19 12.65
C GLU A 14 -7.91 -9.65 11.72
N LEU A 15 -7.97 -9.24 10.44
CA LEU A 15 -6.98 -9.58 9.44
C LEU A 15 -5.58 -9.05 9.79
N PHE A 16 -5.48 -7.78 10.20
CA PHE A 16 -4.19 -7.14 10.42
C PHE A 16 -3.65 -7.27 11.84
N ARG A 17 -4.48 -7.59 12.85
CA ARG A 17 -4.04 -7.73 14.24
C ARG A 17 -2.81 -8.63 14.42
N PRO A 18 -2.72 -9.86 13.85
CA PRO A 18 -1.54 -10.72 14.00
C PRO A 18 -0.28 -10.14 13.36
N HIS A 19 -0.44 -9.18 12.45
CA HIS A 19 0.67 -8.57 11.72
C HIS A 19 1.15 -7.25 12.36
N VAL A 20 0.36 -6.68 13.25
CA VAL A 20 0.66 -5.40 13.94
C VAL A 20 1.09 -5.63 15.40
N GLU A 21 0.85 -6.81 15.95
CA GLU A 21 1.32 -7.16 17.29
C GLU A 21 2.84 -7.10 17.40
N GLY A 22 3.36 -6.35 18.39
CA GLY A 22 4.80 -6.15 18.61
C GLY A 22 5.47 -5.18 17.62
N ILE A 23 4.68 -4.39 16.88
CA ILE A 23 5.16 -3.31 15.99
C ILE A 23 4.94 -1.97 16.68
N ASP A 24 6.01 -1.18 16.79
CA ASP A 24 5.99 0.15 17.42
C ASP A 24 5.91 1.29 16.38
N SER A 25 6.34 1.03 15.13
CA SER A 25 6.41 2.08 14.11
C SER A 25 6.15 1.58 12.68
N ILE A 26 5.36 2.36 11.94
CA ILE A 26 5.03 2.12 10.52
C ILE A 26 5.30 3.40 9.71
N LEU A 27 6.02 3.24 8.60
CA LEU A 27 6.13 4.25 7.55
C LEU A 27 5.21 3.87 6.38
N ASP A 28 4.23 4.71 6.08
CA ASP A 28 3.34 4.56 4.92
C ASP A 28 3.92 5.32 3.72
N ILE A 29 4.32 4.58 2.69
CA ILE A 29 4.98 5.10 1.49
C ILE A 29 3.97 5.17 0.35
N GLY A 30 3.81 6.36 -0.23
CA GLY A 30 2.76 6.63 -1.21
C GLY A 30 1.39 6.76 -0.53
N THR A 31 1.33 7.62 0.51
CA THR A 31 0.13 7.74 1.37
C THR A 31 -1.13 8.26 0.65
N GLY A 32 -0.96 8.89 -0.52
CA GLY A 32 -2.05 9.40 -1.32
C GLY A 32 -2.98 10.34 -0.54
N THR A 33 -4.26 9.99 -0.48
CA THR A 33 -5.26 10.76 0.29
C THR A 33 -5.09 10.65 1.81
N SER A 34 -4.24 9.75 2.28
CA SER A 34 -3.99 9.39 3.68
C SER A 34 -5.21 8.87 4.46
N ILE A 35 -6.35 8.64 3.80
CA ILE A 35 -7.54 8.08 4.46
C ILE A 35 -7.28 6.66 4.97
N PRO A 36 -6.70 5.72 4.16
CA PRO A 36 -6.48 4.35 4.62
C PRO A 36 -5.59 4.27 5.85
N ILE A 37 -4.46 4.99 5.86
CA ILE A 37 -3.53 4.94 6.99
C ILE A 37 -4.10 5.60 8.25
N HIS A 38 -4.96 6.61 8.13
CA HIS A 38 -5.64 7.19 9.29
C HIS A 38 -6.66 6.22 9.89
N ILE A 39 -7.40 5.47 9.08
CA ILE A 39 -8.29 4.40 9.57
C ILE A 39 -7.45 3.34 10.30
N PHE A 40 -6.31 2.95 9.72
CA PHE A 40 -5.40 2.00 10.33
C PHE A 40 -4.84 2.51 11.68
N ALA A 41 -4.51 3.80 11.78
CA ALA A 41 -4.07 4.44 13.01
C ALA A 41 -5.18 4.54 14.08
N GLU A 42 -6.43 4.69 13.67
CA GLU A 42 -7.59 4.64 14.58
C GLU A 42 -7.82 3.22 15.15
N ILE A 43 -7.58 2.18 14.34
CA ILE A 43 -7.69 0.76 14.74
C ILE A 43 -6.53 0.34 15.64
N PHE A 44 -5.31 0.79 15.35
CA PHE A 44 -4.08 0.43 16.08
C PHE A 44 -3.37 1.67 16.66
N PRO A 45 -3.98 2.35 17.65
CA PRO A 45 -3.51 3.66 18.12
C PRO A 45 -2.20 3.63 18.92
N LYS A 46 -1.67 2.46 19.26
CA LYS A 46 -0.40 2.31 19.97
C LYS A 46 0.81 2.37 19.05
N VAL A 47 0.61 2.23 17.75
CA VAL A 47 1.66 2.27 16.74
C VAL A 47 1.93 3.71 16.35
N ARG A 48 3.20 4.09 16.22
CA ARG A 48 3.62 5.37 15.66
C ARG A 48 3.60 5.31 14.14
N TYR A 49 2.96 6.29 13.50
CA TYR A 49 2.84 6.37 12.05
C TYR A 49 3.57 7.59 11.50
N ASN A 50 4.32 7.38 10.43
CA ASN A 50 4.84 8.42 9.56
C ASN A 50 4.35 8.16 8.14
N THR A 51 4.17 9.22 7.36
CA THR A 51 3.64 9.12 6.00
C THR A 51 4.53 9.90 5.03
N VAL A 52 4.71 9.36 3.83
CA VAL A 52 5.46 10.05 2.76
C VAL A 52 4.75 9.90 1.42
N ASP A 53 4.93 10.89 0.56
CA ASP A 53 4.50 10.84 -0.83
C ASP A 53 5.36 11.81 -1.66
N ILE A 54 5.28 11.70 -2.99
CA ILE A 54 5.91 12.65 -3.91
C ILE A 54 5.13 13.96 -4.03
N ILE A 55 3.89 13.98 -3.56
CA ILE A 55 2.98 15.14 -3.59
C ILE A 55 2.05 15.11 -2.37
N ASP A 56 1.68 16.27 -1.83
CA ASP A 56 0.68 16.35 -0.74
C ASP A 56 -0.75 16.51 -1.28
N ILE A 57 -1.44 15.39 -1.40
CA ILE A 57 -2.87 15.32 -1.74
C ILE A 57 -3.73 14.81 -0.58
N ARG A 58 -3.19 14.82 0.63
CA ARG A 58 -3.84 14.26 1.83
C ARG A 58 -5.16 14.97 2.14
N LYS A 59 -6.20 14.19 2.41
CA LYS A 59 -7.50 14.65 2.93
C LYS A 59 -7.52 14.67 4.46
N ARG A 60 -6.71 13.82 5.12
CA ARG A 60 -6.49 13.80 6.57
C ARG A 60 -5.02 14.14 6.86
N LYS A 61 -4.76 15.14 7.72
CA LYS A 61 -3.42 15.72 7.93
C LYS A 61 -2.92 15.60 9.38
N LYS A 62 -3.47 14.67 10.16
CA LYS A 62 -3.09 14.52 11.58
C LYS A 62 -1.77 13.76 11.76
N LEU A 63 -1.39 12.88 10.82
CA LEU A 63 -0.15 12.13 10.89
C LEU A 63 1.02 12.94 10.31
N PRO A 64 2.25 12.77 10.83
CA PRO A 64 3.46 13.33 10.25
C PRO A 64 3.61 12.98 8.78
N PHE A 65 4.09 13.92 7.98
CA PHE A 65 4.21 13.76 6.54
C PHE A 65 5.46 14.43 5.99
N VAL A 66 6.10 13.76 5.05
CA VAL A 66 7.24 14.28 4.32
C VAL A 66 7.01 14.12 2.82
N ILE A 67 7.33 15.15 2.03
CA ILE A 67 7.44 15.03 0.58
C ILE A 67 8.84 14.52 0.25
N TYR A 68 8.94 13.52 -0.65
CA TYR A 68 10.23 12.99 -1.10
C TYR A 68 10.30 12.93 -2.63
N ASP A 69 11.46 12.59 -3.17
CA ASP A 69 11.75 12.65 -4.62
C ASP A 69 11.26 11.41 -5.41
N GLY A 70 10.60 10.47 -4.74
CA GLY A 70 10.18 9.20 -5.34
C GLY A 70 11.29 8.15 -5.48
N LYS A 71 12.51 8.46 -5.01
CA LYS A 71 13.70 7.58 -5.13
C LYS A 71 14.37 7.35 -3.79
N ASN A 72 14.62 8.42 -3.02
CA ASN A 72 15.39 8.36 -1.79
C ASN A 72 14.51 8.77 -0.61
N LEU A 73 14.22 7.86 0.29
CA LEU A 73 13.48 8.15 1.50
C LEU A 73 14.35 8.89 2.52
N PRO A 74 13.89 10.04 3.08
CA PRO A 74 14.69 10.87 3.99
C PRO A 74 14.66 10.32 5.43
N PHE A 75 14.97 9.03 5.59
CA PHE A 75 15.00 8.31 6.86
C PHE A 75 16.25 7.43 6.95
N ASP A 76 16.66 7.13 8.18
CA ASP A 76 17.80 6.26 8.44
C ASP A 76 17.52 4.80 8.13
N ASN A 77 18.57 3.99 8.02
CA ASN A 77 18.44 2.55 7.83
C ASN A 77 17.74 1.92 9.05
N LEU A 78 16.72 1.09 8.78
CA LEU A 78 15.98 0.35 9.81
C LEU A 78 15.33 1.25 10.88
N GLU A 79 14.97 2.48 10.53
CA GLU A 79 14.34 3.46 11.43
C GLU A 79 12.92 3.02 11.84
N PHE A 80 12.25 2.25 10.98
CA PHE A 80 10.89 1.75 11.23
C PHE A 80 10.87 0.22 11.43
N ASP A 81 9.86 -0.26 12.14
CA ASP A 81 9.60 -1.69 12.19
C ASP A 81 9.01 -2.20 10.88
N VAL A 82 8.15 -1.39 10.28
CA VAL A 82 7.47 -1.71 9.02
C VAL A 82 7.45 -0.51 8.08
N SER A 83 7.76 -0.74 6.81
CA SER A 83 7.33 0.10 5.69
C SER A 83 6.09 -0.52 5.05
N LEU A 84 5.04 0.28 4.88
CA LEU A 84 3.78 -0.10 4.24
C LEU A 84 3.71 0.54 2.85
N LEU A 85 3.43 -0.27 1.85
CA LEU A 85 3.14 0.13 0.47
C LEU A 85 1.72 -0.33 0.17
N ASN A 86 0.76 0.58 0.30
CA ASN A 86 -0.66 0.26 0.12
C ASN A 86 -1.18 0.82 -1.20
N GLU A 87 -1.40 -0.04 -2.19
CA GLU A 87 -1.87 0.34 -3.53
C GLU A 87 -0.94 1.40 -4.18
N THR A 88 0.37 1.20 -4.06
CA THR A 88 1.38 2.21 -4.42
C THR A 88 2.24 1.78 -5.59
N LEU A 89 2.72 0.54 -5.60
CA LEU A 89 3.75 0.10 -6.55
C LEU A 89 3.30 0.17 -8.00
N HIS A 90 2.03 -0.08 -8.28
CA HIS A 90 1.48 0.01 -9.64
C HIS A 90 1.37 1.44 -10.17
N HIS A 91 1.57 2.46 -9.32
CA HIS A 91 1.67 3.87 -9.70
C HIS A 91 3.11 4.36 -9.81
N CYS A 92 4.10 3.55 -9.45
CA CYS A 92 5.51 3.95 -9.51
C CYS A 92 6.07 3.81 -10.92
N GLU A 93 6.89 4.78 -11.33
CA GLU A 93 7.67 4.68 -12.56
C GLU A 93 8.72 3.56 -12.44
N ASP A 94 9.41 3.52 -11.30
CA ASP A 94 10.40 2.51 -10.92
C ASP A 94 10.02 1.86 -9.56
N PRO A 95 9.13 0.85 -9.57
CA PRO A 95 8.72 0.17 -8.34
C PRO A 95 9.86 -0.62 -7.68
N GLU A 96 10.92 -0.99 -8.43
CA GLU A 96 12.08 -1.71 -7.89
C GLU A 96 12.87 -0.80 -6.95
N SER A 97 13.18 0.43 -7.35
CA SER A 97 13.86 1.41 -6.48
C SER A 97 13.04 1.74 -5.24
N VAL A 98 11.72 1.90 -5.36
CA VAL A 98 10.84 2.19 -4.22
C VAL A 98 10.86 1.05 -3.19
N ILE A 99 10.79 -0.20 -3.63
CA ILE A 99 10.77 -1.33 -2.69
C ILE A 99 12.15 -1.60 -2.06
N ILE A 100 13.25 -1.26 -2.76
CA ILE A 100 14.61 -1.31 -2.20
C ILE A 100 14.76 -0.27 -1.08
N GLU A 101 14.28 0.95 -1.29
CA GLU A 101 14.28 1.99 -0.24
C GLU A 101 13.35 1.62 0.92
N ALA A 102 12.17 1.08 0.66
CA ALA A 102 11.28 0.55 1.69
C ALA A 102 11.98 -0.49 2.57
N ARG A 103 12.80 -1.36 1.96
CA ARG A 103 13.63 -2.34 2.67
C ARG A 103 14.75 -1.68 3.46
N ARG A 104 15.36 -0.62 2.95
CA ARG A 104 16.45 0.08 3.64
C ARG A 104 15.99 0.70 4.96
N VAL A 105 14.81 1.34 4.94
CA VAL A 105 14.32 2.13 6.09
C VAL A 105 13.55 1.30 7.12
N ALA A 106 13.21 0.04 6.84
CA ALA A 106 12.40 -0.76 7.76
C ALA A 106 12.88 -2.21 7.91
N LYS A 107 12.55 -2.82 9.06
CA LYS A 107 12.86 -4.23 9.39
C LYS A 107 12.01 -5.22 8.60
N SER A 108 10.80 -4.83 8.23
CA SER A 108 9.85 -5.62 7.43
C SER A 108 9.12 -4.73 6.44
N ILE A 109 8.66 -5.32 5.34
CA ILE A 109 7.88 -4.60 4.33
C ILE A 109 6.50 -5.23 4.25
N TYR A 110 5.47 -4.41 4.29
CA TYR A 110 4.09 -4.81 4.03
C TYR A 110 3.65 -4.20 2.71
N VAL A 111 3.18 -5.05 1.81
CA VAL A 111 2.67 -4.64 0.50
C VAL A 111 1.22 -5.05 0.41
N ILE A 112 0.37 -4.11 0.06
CA ILE A 112 -1.02 -4.36 -0.31
C ILE A 112 -1.15 -3.99 -1.77
N GLU A 113 -1.49 -4.97 -2.60
CA GLU A 113 -1.66 -4.79 -4.03
C GLU A 113 -2.85 -5.60 -4.53
N HIS A 114 -3.41 -5.15 -5.63
CA HIS A 114 -4.48 -5.86 -6.30
C HIS A 114 -4.03 -6.42 -7.65
N PHE A 115 -4.70 -7.48 -8.07
CA PHE A 115 -4.51 -8.07 -9.39
C PHE A 115 -5.84 -8.11 -10.14
N PRO A 116 -5.83 -7.80 -11.44
CA PRO A 116 -7.02 -8.00 -12.26
C PRO A 116 -7.38 -9.49 -12.31
N ASN A 117 -8.67 -9.79 -12.37
CA ASN A 117 -9.14 -11.14 -12.63
C ASN A 117 -8.74 -11.58 -14.04
N PRO A 118 -8.61 -12.89 -14.30
CA PRO A 118 -8.16 -13.41 -15.61
C PRO A 118 -8.97 -12.92 -16.82
N ASN A 119 -10.23 -12.57 -16.62
CA ASN A 119 -11.14 -12.11 -17.69
C ASN A 119 -11.33 -10.58 -17.69
N THR A 120 -10.56 -9.83 -16.89
CA THR A 120 -10.67 -8.37 -16.83
C THR A 120 -10.07 -7.75 -18.09
N ASP A 121 -10.78 -6.84 -18.73
CA ASP A 121 -10.20 -6.00 -19.76
C ASP A 121 -9.25 -4.98 -19.10
N ILE A 122 -7.96 -5.22 -19.27
CA ILE A 122 -6.90 -4.38 -18.69
C ILE A 122 -7.00 -2.92 -19.15
N ARG A 123 -7.46 -2.67 -20.37
CA ARG A 123 -7.56 -1.29 -20.90
C ARG A 123 -8.67 -0.52 -20.18
N GLU A 124 -9.80 -1.15 -19.96
CA GLU A 124 -10.91 -0.55 -19.20
C GLU A 124 -10.56 -0.41 -17.72
N LEU A 125 -9.84 -1.37 -17.14
CA LEU A 125 -9.35 -1.24 -15.76
C LEU A 125 -8.41 -0.02 -15.63
N VAL A 126 -7.40 0.09 -16.48
CA VAL A 126 -6.46 1.24 -16.49
C VAL A 126 -7.21 2.56 -16.62
N LYS A 127 -8.16 2.65 -17.55
CA LYS A 127 -8.97 3.86 -17.76
C LYS A 127 -9.81 4.20 -16.52
N THR A 128 -10.41 3.20 -15.89
CA THR A 128 -11.23 3.38 -14.69
C THR A 128 -10.37 3.88 -13.52
N GLU A 129 -9.20 3.30 -13.28
CA GLU A 129 -8.27 3.72 -12.23
C GLU A 129 -7.75 5.14 -12.45
N ILE A 130 -7.31 5.47 -13.67
CA ILE A 130 -6.86 6.83 -14.01
C ILE A 130 -7.99 7.84 -13.80
N ASN A 131 -9.21 7.55 -14.25
CA ASN A 131 -10.35 8.42 -14.06
C ASN A 131 -10.71 8.60 -12.57
N ALA A 132 -10.62 7.54 -11.76
CA ALA A 132 -10.83 7.62 -10.32
C ALA A 132 -9.81 8.56 -9.68
N LEU A 133 -8.53 8.44 -10.02
CA LEU A 133 -7.47 9.32 -9.53
C LEU A 133 -7.70 10.78 -9.92
N ILE A 134 -8.07 11.05 -11.18
CA ILE A 134 -8.41 12.39 -11.64
C ILE A 134 -9.58 12.98 -10.85
N ASN A 135 -10.62 12.20 -10.57
CA ASN A 135 -11.77 12.62 -9.76
C ASN A 135 -11.39 12.94 -8.30
N PHE A 136 -10.31 12.33 -7.79
CA PHE A 136 -9.71 12.69 -6.49
C PHE A 136 -8.75 13.89 -6.57
N GLY A 137 -8.58 14.48 -7.77
CA GLY A 137 -7.64 15.58 -8.00
C GLY A 137 -6.18 15.12 -8.12
N ILE A 138 -5.96 13.84 -8.39
CA ILE A 138 -4.64 13.23 -8.54
C ILE A 138 -4.32 13.12 -10.03
N ASN A 139 -3.35 13.89 -10.49
CA ASN A 139 -2.86 13.77 -11.86
C ASN A 139 -1.78 12.67 -11.96
N CYS A 140 -2.14 11.44 -11.64
CA CYS A 140 -1.28 10.28 -11.85
C CYS A 140 -1.60 9.65 -13.21
N GLN A 141 -0.63 9.62 -14.09
CA GLN A 141 -0.77 9.01 -15.43
C GLN A 141 -0.15 7.62 -15.52
N ILE A 142 0.47 7.15 -14.42
CA ILE A 142 1.11 5.85 -14.37
C ILE A 142 0.18 4.89 -13.63
N TYR A 143 -0.26 3.89 -14.36
CA TYR A 143 -0.91 2.72 -13.80
C TYR A 143 -0.41 1.49 -14.54
N LYS A 144 0.38 0.68 -13.87
CA LYS A 144 0.96 -0.56 -14.40
C LYS A 144 0.45 -1.73 -13.55
N PRO A 145 -0.73 -2.29 -13.88
CA PRO A 145 -1.29 -3.38 -13.09
C PRO A 145 -0.33 -4.58 -13.07
N PHE A 146 -0.11 -5.09 -11.86
CA PHE A 146 0.67 -6.31 -11.68
C PHE A 146 -0.17 -7.55 -11.97
N THR A 147 0.50 -8.58 -12.47
CA THR A 147 0.08 -9.96 -12.24
C THR A 147 0.75 -10.48 -10.98
N GLU A 148 0.22 -11.52 -10.38
CA GLU A 148 0.88 -12.16 -9.23
C GLU A 148 2.34 -12.53 -9.59
N HIS A 149 2.55 -13.10 -10.77
CA HIS A 149 3.88 -13.48 -11.25
C HIS A 149 4.84 -12.28 -11.35
N SER A 150 4.40 -11.16 -11.95
CA SER A 150 5.26 -9.98 -12.13
C SER A 150 5.60 -9.32 -10.79
N LEU A 151 4.68 -9.33 -9.81
CA LEU A 151 4.96 -8.82 -8.47
C LEU A 151 5.96 -9.71 -7.71
N TYR A 152 5.84 -11.04 -7.81
CA TYR A 152 6.84 -11.95 -7.24
C TYR A 152 8.23 -11.79 -7.87
N LEU A 153 8.30 -11.52 -9.19
CA LEU A 153 9.58 -11.22 -9.85
C LEU A 153 10.19 -9.93 -9.31
N LEU A 154 9.38 -8.88 -9.07
CA LEU A 154 9.83 -7.64 -8.44
C LEU A 154 10.41 -7.91 -7.05
N PHE A 155 9.71 -8.65 -6.19
CA PHE A 155 10.20 -9.01 -4.86
C PHE A 155 11.52 -9.77 -4.92
N LYS A 156 11.62 -10.75 -5.83
CA LYS A 156 12.84 -11.53 -6.03
C LYS A 156 14.03 -10.66 -6.47
N LYS A 157 13.83 -9.73 -7.40
CA LYS A 157 14.86 -8.78 -7.84
C LYS A 157 15.35 -7.88 -6.70
N ALA A 158 14.43 -7.41 -5.86
CA ALA A 158 14.75 -6.64 -4.66
C ALA A 158 15.40 -7.50 -3.53
N GLY A 159 15.63 -8.80 -3.77
CA GLY A 159 16.21 -9.71 -2.79
C GLY A 159 15.27 -10.02 -1.61
N LEU A 160 13.97 -9.90 -1.82
CA LEU A 160 12.93 -10.12 -0.81
C LEU A 160 12.28 -11.48 -0.97
N LYS A 161 11.87 -12.05 0.17
CA LYS A 161 11.09 -13.29 0.21
C LYS A 161 9.70 -12.99 0.77
N VAL A 162 8.68 -13.56 0.16
CA VAL A 162 7.33 -13.55 0.70
C VAL A 162 7.29 -14.48 1.91
N TRP A 163 7.06 -13.89 3.09
CA TRP A 163 6.91 -14.63 4.35
C TRP A 163 5.47 -15.04 4.60
N ASN A 164 4.53 -14.17 4.24
CA ASN A 164 3.09 -14.41 4.35
C ASN A 164 2.36 -13.70 3.21
N LYS A 165 1.28 -14.32 2.74
CA LYS A 165 0.33 -13.77 1.78
C LYS A 165 -1.08 -14.04 2.29
N VAL A 166 -1.90 -13.00 2.34
CA VAL A 166 -3.28 -13.08 2.81
C VAL A 166 -4.22 -12.43 1.79
N ASP A 167 -5.34 -13.08 1.50
CA ASP A 167 -6.43 -12.48 0.73
C ASP A 167 -7.11 -11.40 1.57
N ILE A 168 -7.22 -10.19 1.02
CA ILE A 168 -8.00 -9.12 1.63
C ILE A 168 -9.40 -9.16 1.01
N PRO A 169 -10.47 -9.21 1.82
CA PRO A 169 -11.82 -9.07 1.30
C PRO A 169 -11.96 -7.75 0.55
N TYR A 170 -12.25 -7.81 -0.75
CA TYR A 170 -12.47 -6.63 -1.58
C TYR A 170 -13.96 -6.35 -1.68
N TYR A 171 -14.34 -5.16 -1.21
CA TYR A 171 -15.76 -4.75 -1.14
C TYR A 171 -16.22 -3.91 -2.35
N GLY A 172 -15.36 -3.80 -3.37
CA GLY A 172 -15.62 -3.06 -4.61
C GLY A 172 -16.11 -3.93 -5.77
N THR A 173 -15.60 -3.67 -6.97
CA THR A 173 -15.94 -4.42 -8.18
C THR A 173 -15.37 -5.84 -8.12
N ARG A 174 -16.07 -6.82 -8.76
CA ARG A 174 -15.59 -8.21 -8.81
C ARG A 174 -14.41 -8.43 -9.77
N GLU A 175 -13.86 -7.37 -10.34
CA GLU A 175 -12.84 -7.43 -11.40
C GLU A 175 -11.41 -7.52 -10.90
N ILE A 176 -11.19 -7.32 -9.59
CA ILE A 176 -9.85 -7.37 -8.97
C ILE A 176 -9.85 -8.22 -7.71
N ARG A 177 -8.68 -8.78 -7.41
CA ARG A 177 -8.38 -9.47 -6.14
C ARG A 177 -7.30 -8.70 -5.41
N LYS A 178 -7.48 -8.46 -4.13
CA LYS A 178 -6.57 -7.71 -3.30
C LYS A 178 -5.83 -8.61 -2.33
N TYR A 179 -4.53 -8.41 -2.18
CA TYR A 179 -3.68 -9.23 -1.35
C TYR A 179 -2.77 -8.39 -0.48
N PHE A 180 -2.53 -8.88 0.72
CA PHE A 180 -1.50 -8.42 1.63
C PHE A 180 -0.30 -9.37 1.58
N PHE A 181 0.92 -8.80 1.49
CA PHE A 181 2.17 -9.53 1.54
C PHE A 181 3.03 -9.00 2.67
N LYS A 182 3.57 -9.91 3.49
CA LYS A 182 4.64 -9.62 4.42
C LYS A 182 5.95 -10.13 3.84
N LEU A 183 6.94 -9.22 3.71
CA LEU A 183 8.23 -9.49 3.07
C LEU A 183 9.37 -9.34 4.08
N LYS A 184 10.42 -10.13 3.87
CA LYS A 184 11.71 -10.06 4.57
C LYS A 184 12.86 -10.18 3.59
#